data_27bf43d5f3cb628c058200adba2eb47a
#
_entry.id   27bf43d5f3cb628c058200adba2eb47a
#
_cell.length_a   1.000
_cell.length_b   1.000
_cell.length_c   1.000
_cell.angle_alpha   90.00
_cell.angle_beta   90.00
_cell.angle_gamma   90.00
#
_symmetry.space_group_name_H-M   'P 1'
#
loop_
_entity.id
_entity.type
_entity.pdbx_description
1 polymer ?
#
loop_
_entity_poly.entity_id
_entity_poly.type
_entity_poly.pdbx_seq_one_letter_code
_entity_poly.pdbx_strand_id
1 'polypeptide(L)'
;MYQFPMADELPFTLDQLLIVRAIAQQGSFRRAADSLFVSPPAVSLQVQNLERQLGVVLFDRSGRKVELTDAGKVVLQYSERILKLCRETIEALADLQEMERGHLVLGASQTVGTYVMPSLIAQYHRRYPQISVQLLVQSTRRIAQKLVDGQLDVAIVGGEIPFELQRHLKVMALAEDEYVLVGAPGCAIDSPALVDLLALPFITLDPQSSTRQTIDRVLNRHGINPAQLNVRLELSSIEAIKNAVQAGLGVAFLSTVAVGSDVEQGRFRKLAVEGLQIRRTLWLAFNPERYQSQAATRFLQGLLTRQDWLKTPPPHLQLIG
;
A
#
# COMPACT_ATOMS: atom_id res chain seq x y z
N MET A 1 3.28 33.94 -21.59
CA MET A 1 3.52 34.67 -20.32
C MET A 1 2.21 34.61 -19.53
N TYR A 2 2.09 33.65 -18.61
CA TYR A 2 0.89 33.49 -17.78
C TYR A 2 0.88 34.64 -16.76
N GLN A 3 -0.03 35.60 -16.90
CA GLN A 3 -0.36 36.52 -15.82
C GLN A 3 -1.33 35.81 -14.88
N PHE A 4 -0.87 35.41 -13.70
CA PHE A 4 -1.77 35.10 -12.60
C PHE A 4 -2.52 36.38 -12.23
N PRO A 5 -3.85 36.37 -12.13
CA PRO A 5 -4.57 37.52 -11.57
C PRO A 5 -4.06 37.77 -10.15
N MET A 6 -3.89 39.03 -9.81
CA MET A 6 -3.38 39.51 -8.53
C MET A 6 -4.17 38.88 -7.37
N ALA A 7 -3.49 38.23 -6.54
CA ALA A 7 -3.53 37.94 -5.09
C ALA A 7 -4.81 37.39 -4.40
N ASP A 8 -6.04 37.52 -4.86
CA ASP A 8 -7.21 37.19 -4.02
C ASP A 8 -8.27 36.25 -4.64
N GLU A 9 -8.19 35.86 -5.91
CA GLU A 9 -9.13 34.90 -6.50
C GLU A 9 -8.42 33.66 -7.01
N LEU A 10 -8.62 32.56 -6.33
CA LEU A 10 -8.17 31.24 -6.83
C LEU A 10 -8.95 30.89 -8.12
N PRO A 11 -8.27 30.42 -9.19
CA PRO A 11 -8.92 30.07 -10.46
C PRO A 11 -9.74 28.77 -10.38
N PHE A 12 -10.07 28.29 -9.19
CA PHE A 12 -10.85 27.09 -8.98
C PHE A 12 -11.49 27.06 -7.59
N THR A 13 -12.53 26.23 -7.44
CA THR A 13 -13.23 26.00 -6.18
C THR A 13 -12.95 24.59 -5.65
N LEU A 14 -13.21 24.35 -4.36
CA LEU A 14 -13.10 22.99 -3.78
C LEU A 14 -14.07 21.99 -4.45
N ASP A 15 -15.28 22.45 -4.81
CA ASP A 15 -16.25 21.62 -5.52
C ASP A 15 -15.72 21.16 -6.88
N GLN A 16 -15.05 22.04 -7.63
CA GLN A 16 -14.42 21.66 -8.88
C GLN A 16 -13.33 20.61 -8.69
N LEU A 17 -12.53 20.70 -7.62
CA LEU A 17 -11.53 19.69 -7.28
C LEU A 17 -12.17 18.36 -6.89
N LEU A 18 -13.30 18.37 -6.17
CA LEU A 18 -14.09 17.17 -5.86
C LEU A 18 -14.60 16.51 -7.13
N ILE A 19 -15.10 17.29 -8.08
CA ILE A 19 -15.60 16.80 -9.38
C ILE A 19 -14.47 16.14 -10.19
N VAL A 20 -13.29 16.79 -10.30
CA VAL A 20 -12.13 16.21 -10.99
C VAL A 20 -11.76 14.85 -10.40
N ARG A 21 -11.70 14.74 -9.07
CA ARG A 21 -11.42 13.49 -8.37
C ARG A 21 -12.48 12.42 -8.66
N ALA A 22 -13.76 12.78 -8.58
CA ALA A 22 -14.86 11.85 -8.83
C ALA A 22 -14.84 11.30 -10.27
N ILE A 23 -14.60 12.15 -11.27
CA ILE A 23 -14.49 11.73 -12.68
C ILE A 23 -13.31 10.79 -12.87
N ALA A 24 -12.14 11.11 -12.29
CA ALA A 24 -10.95 10.28 -12.38
C ALA A 24 -11.15 8.88 -11.76
N GLN A 25 -11.86 8.81 -10.63
CA GLN A 25 -12.18 7.55 -9.95
C GLN A 25 -13.21 6.70 -10.70
N GLN A 26 -14.24 7.34 -11.25
CA GLN A 26 -15.36 6.66 -11.91
C GLN A 26 -15.10 6.39 -13.43
N GLY A 27 -14.14 7.10 -14.05
CA GLY A 27 -13.86 7.03 -15.47
C GLY A 27 -15.07 7.47 -16.34
N SER A 28 -16.01 8.27 -15.78
CA SER A 28 -17.24 8.68 -16.43
C SER A 28 -17.85 9.90 -15.76
N PHE A 29 -18.19 10.92 -16.54
CA PHE A 29 -18.89 12.12 -16.07
C PHE A 29 -20.26 11.80 -15.46
N ARG A 30 -21.00 10.87 -16.06
CA ARG A 30 -22.32 10.46 -15.57
C ARG A 30 -22.21 9.78 -14.19
N ARG A 31 -21.33 8.77 -14.07
CA ARG A 31 -21.14 8.07 -12.79
C ARG A 31 -20.58 8.99 -11.69
N ALA A 32 -19.71 9.95 -12.06
CA ALA A 32 -19.25 10.96 -11.14
C ALA A 32 -20.39 11.86 -10.65
N ALA A 33 -21.28 12.29 -11.56
CA ALA A 33 -22.47 13.07 -11.21
C ALA A 33 -23.39 12.30 -10.26
N ASP A 34 -23.66 11.01 -10.55
CA ASP A 34 -24.46 10.14 -9.69
C ASP A 34 -23.84 10.02 -8.29
N SER A 35 -22.51 9.85 -8.21
CA SER A 35 -21.78 9.72 -6.93
C SER A 35 -21.74 11.02 -6.10
N LEU A 36 -21.88 12.18 -6.75
CA LEU A 36 -21.90 13.48 -6.11
C LEU A 36 -23.33 14.03 -5.92
N PHE A 37 -24.35 13.28 -6.29
CA PHE A 37 -25.76 13.66 -6.22
C PHE A 37 -26.07 14.97 -6.97
N VAL A 38 -25.44 15.17 -8.14
CA VAL A 38 -25.65 16.32 -9.00
C VAL A 38 -26.01 15.90 -10.43
N SER A 39 -26.48 16.83 -11.27
CA SER A 39 -26.82 16.51 -12.66
C SER A 39 -25.55 16.37 -13.53
N PRO A 40 -25.52 15.46 -14.53
CA PRO A 40 -24.40 15.33 -15.47
C PRO A 40 -24.07 16.63 -16.24
N PRO A 41 -25.04 17.47 -16.66
CA PRO A 41 -24.74 18.78 -17.24
C PRO A 41 -23.99 19.71 -16.29
N ALA A 42 -24.34 19.70 -14.98
CA ALA A 42 -23.65 20.51 -13.98
C ALA A 42 -22.18 20.12 -13.83
N VAL A 43 -21.89 18.80 -13.75
CA VAL A 43 -20.51 18.29 -13.72
C VAL A 43 -19.73 18.72 -14.95
N SER A 44 -20.33 18.58 -16.14
CA SER A 44 -19.70 18.97 -17.42
C SER A 44 -19.39 20.47 -17.47
N LEU A 45 -20.31 21.31 -17.02
CA LEU A 45 -20.14 22.76 -16.97
C LEU A 45 -19.03 23.17 -16.00
N GLN A 46 -18.99 22.56 -14.81
CA GLN A 46 -17.94 22.85 -13.82
C GLN A 46 -16.55 22.49 -14.33
N VAL A 47 -16.41 21.34 -15.01
CA VAL A 47 -15.13 20.96 -15.62
C VAL A 47 -14.74 21.93 -16.75
N GLN A 48 -15.68 22.30 -17.64
CA GLN A 48 -15.41 23.25 -18.71
C GLN A 48 -14.98 24.63 -18.17
N ASN A 49 -15.62 25.09 -17.10
CA ASN A 49 -15.24 26.33 -16.44
C ASN A 49 -13.83 26.25 -15.86
N LEU A 50 -13.50 25.15 -15.17
CA LEU A 50 -12.17 24.91 -14.61
C LEU A 50 -11.10 24.84 -15.73
N GLU A 51 -11.34 24.07 -16.80
CA GLU A 51 -10.44 23.97 -17.95
C GLU A 51 -10.20 25.32 -18.61
N ARG A 52 -11.25 26.15 -18.72
CA ARG A 52 -11.16 27.53 -19.26
C ARG A 52 -10.33 28.44 -18.33
N GLN A 53 -10.57 28.36 -17.02
CA GLN A 53 -9.84 29.17 -16.04
C GLN A 53 -8.35 28.79 -15.96
N LEU A 54 -8.04 27.50 -16.05
CA LEU A 54 -6.67 27.00 -16.05
C LEU A 54 -5.99 27.08 -17.43
N GLY A 55 -6.75 27.29 -18.50
CA GLY A 55 -6.24 27.34 -19.88
C GLY A 55 -5.74 25.99 -20.42
N VAL A 56 -6.16 24.87 -19.83
CA VAL A 56 -5.72 23.52 -20.20
C VAL A 56 -6.89 22.54 -20.18
N VAL A 57 -6.83 21.51 -21.03
CA VAL A 57 -7.78 20.40 -21.03
C VAL A 57 -7.34 19.36 -20.01
N LEU A 58 -8.24 18.94 -19.14
CA LEU A 58 -7.96 18.00 -18.06
C LEU A 58 -8.34 16.54 -18.41
N PHE A 59 -9.36 16.37 -19.27
CA PHE A 59 -9.89 15.07 -19.63
C PHE A 59 -9.90 14.84 -21.13
N ASP A 60 -9.33 13.74 -21.57
CA ASP A 60 -9.54 13.24 -22.94
C ASP A 60 -10.88 12.51 -23.00
N ARG A 61 -11.72 12.92 -23.95
CA ARG A 61 -13.08 12.39 -24.19
C ARG A 61 -13.19 11.66 -25.53
N SER A 62 -12.07 11.52 -26.26
CA SER A 62 -12.07 10.90 -27.61
C SER A 62 -12.30 9.40 -27.61
N GLY A 63 -12.04 8.73 -26.48
CA GLY A 63 -12.16 7.29 -26.32
C GLY A 63 -13.49 6.80 -25.72
N ARG A 64 -13.60 5.48 -25.58
CA ARG A 64 -14.74 4.83 -24.90
C ARG A 64 -14.80 5.13 -23.38
N LYS A 65 -13.68 5.48 -22.79
CA LYS A 65 -13.54 5.87 -21.37
C LYS A 65 -12.96 7.27 -21.31
N VAL A 66 -13.34 8.00 -20.28
CA VAL A 66 -12.76 9.30 -19.98
C VAL A 66 -11.40 9.07 -19.31
N GLU A 67 -10.35 9.62 -19.88
CA GLU A 67 -8.99 9.52 -19.36
C GLU A 67 -8.44 10.91 -19.00
N LEU A 68 -7.51 10.95 -18.06
CA LEU A 68 -6.84 12.19 -17.67
C LEU A 68 -5.74 12.51 -18.69
N THR A 69 -5.68 13.77 -19.11
CA THR A 69 -4.49 14.32 -19.77
C THR A 69 -3.33 14.43 -18.78
N ASP A 70 -2.13 14.78 -19.24
CA ASP A 70 -1.01 15.02 -18.31
C ASP A 70 -1.28 16.22 -17.40
N ALA A 71 -1.91 17.29 -17.91
CA ALA A 71 -2.41 18.39 -17.08
C ALA A 71 -3.46 17.92 -16.07
N GLY A 72 -4.38 17.04 -16.50
CA GLY A 72 -5.39 16.43 -15.63
C GLY A 72 -4.77 15.61 -14.49
N LYS A 73 -3.71 14.87 -14.76
CA LYS A 73 -2.97 14.12 -13.73
C LYS A 73 -2.35 15.05 -12.69
N VAL A 74 -1.74 16.15 -13.13
CA VAL A 74 -1.20 17.17 -12.23
C VAL A 74 -2.29 17.77 -11.36
N VAL A 75 -3.39 18.23 -11.99
CA VAL A 75 -4.52 18.83 -11.24
C VAL A 75 -5.11 17.82 -10.27
N LEU A 76 -5.29 16.54 -10.64
CA LEU A 76 -5.78 15.51 -9.74
C LEU A 76 -4.86 15.31 -8.52
N GLN A 77 -3.55 15.22 -8.73
CA GLN A 77 -2.57 15.07 -7.65
C GLN A 77 -2.67 16.20 -6.62
N TYR A 78 -2.70 17.45 -7.09
CA TYR A 78 -2.85 18.61 -6.19
C TYR A 78 -4.25 18.70 -5.58
N SER A 79 -5.31 18.36 -6.32
CA SER A 79 -6.68 18.29 -5.79
C SER A 79 -6.79 17.33 -4.60
N GLU A 80 -6.21 16.15 -4.70
CA GLU A 80 -6.19 15.17 -3.61
C GLU A 80 -5.49 15.73 -2.36
N ARG A 81 -4.39 16.46 -2.54
CA ARG A 81 -3.63 17.11 -1.44
C ARG A 81 -4.44 18.22 -0.78
N ILE A 82 -5.06 19.12 -1.56
CA ILE A 82 -5.89 20.23 -1.06
C ILE A 82 -7.11 19.68 -0.30
N LEU A 83 -7.83 18.72 -0.89
CA LEU A 83 -9.00 18.09 -0.26
C LEU A 83 -8.63 17.34 1.03
N LYS A 84 -7.42 16.79 1.10
CA LYS A 84 -6.93 16.20 2.36
C LYS A 84 -6.66 17.29 3.40
N LEU A 85 -6.01 18.40 3.05
CA LEU A 85 -5.81 19.52 3.99
C LEU A 85 -7.12 20.06 4.55
N CYS A 86 -8.17 20.14 3.72
CA CYS A 86 -9.51 20.51 4.20
C CYS A 86 -10.04 19.51 5.23
N ARG A 87 -9.87 18.20 5.01
CA ARG A 87 -10.25 17.18 5.99
C ARG A 87 -9.42 17.27 7.27
N GLU A 88 -8.09 17.39 7.16
CA GLU A 88 -7.19 17.57 8.30
C GLU A 88 -7.62 18.77 9.17
N THR A 89 -8.07 19.85 8.54
CA THR A 89 -8.60 21.03 9.27
C THR A 89 -9.85 20.69 10.07
N ILE A 90 -10.79 19.94 9.46
CA ILE A 90 -12.01 19.49 10.15
C ILE A 90 -11.68 18.52 11.29
N GLU A 91 -10.77 17.58 11.05
CA GLU A 91 -10.30 16.63 12.05
C GLU A 91 -9.59 17.34 13.22
N ALA A 92 -8.72 18.31 12.93
CA ALA A 92 -8.06 19.10 13.97
C ALA A 92 -9.06 19.88 14.84
N LEU A 93 -10.12 20.41 14.26
CA LEU A 93 -11.18 21.08 15.02
C LEU A 93 -12.02 20.08 15.85
N ALA A 94 -12.29 18.89 15.29
CA ALA A 94 -13.00 17.83 16.01
C ALA A 94 -12.15 17.29 17.18
N ASP A 95 -10.83 17.16 16.99
CA ASP A 95 -9.88 16.75 18.02
C ASP A 95 -9.85 17.77 19.21
N LEU A 96 -10.01 19.07 18.93
CA LEU A 96 -10.14 20.10 19.98
C LEU A 96 -11.43 19.97 20.81
N GLN A 97 -12.47 19.33 20.24
CA GLN A 97 -13.76 19.10 20.91
C GLN A 97 -13.82 17.75 21.62
N GLU A 98 -12.70 17.04 21.75
CA GLU A 98 -12.62 15.70 22.37
C GLU A 98 -13.58 14.67 21.71
N MET A 99 -13.96 14.87 20.46
CA MET A 99 -14.80 13.91 19.75
C MET A 99 -13.97 12.65 19.42
N GLU A 100 -14.37 11.51 19.96
CA GLU A 100 -13.76 10.20 19.67
C GLU A 100 -14.01 9.71 18.23
N ARG A 101 -14.51 10.56 17.36
CA ARG A 101 -14.82 10.27 15.96
C ARG A 101 -13.66 10.72 15.08
N GLY A 102 -13.33 9.94 14.08
CA GLY A 102 -12.25 10.30 13.16
C GLY A 102 -12.15 9.32 11.99
N HIS A 103 -11.21 9.62 11.11
CA HIS A 103 -10.89 8.78 9.96
C HIS A 103 -9.39 8.49 9.97
N LEU A 104 -9.01 7.22 9.76
CA LEU A 104 -7.63 6.77 9.70
C LEU A 104 -7.38 6.10 8.35
N VAL A 105 -6.47 6.66 7.55
CA VAL A 105 -6.11 6.13 6.23
C VAL A 105 -4.75 5.45 6.33
N LEU A 106 -4.77 4.12 6.27
CA LEU A 106 -3.59 3.28 6.38
C LEU A 106 -3.09 2.83 5.01
N GLY A 107 -1.77 2.72 4.90
CA GLY A 107 -1.10 2.16 3.74
C GLY A 107 -0.34 0.89 4.08
N ALA A 108 -0.29 -0.08 3.17
CA ALA A 108 0.53 -1.26 3.35
C ALA A 108 1.05 -1.84 2.04
N SER A 109 2.22 -2.49 2.10
CA SER A 109 2.68 -3.36 1.01
C SER A 109 1.89 -4.68 1.00
N GLN A 110 1.91 -5.40 -0.11
CA GLN A 110 0.99 -6.52 -0.38
C GLN A 110 0.93 -7.57 0.75
N THR A 111 2.07 -8.14 1.17
CA THR A 111 2.10 -9.13 2.26
C THR A 111 1.57 -8.55 3.57
N VAL A 112 2.03 -7.34 3.91
CA VAL A 112 1.65 -6.66 5.14
C VAL A 112 0.15 -6.36 5.15
N GLY A 113 -0.36 -5.81 4.03
CA GLY A 113 -1.77 -5.45 3.88
C GLY A 113 -2.72 -6.64 3.97
N THR A 114 -2.29 -7.80 3.46
CA THR A 114 -3.12 -9.00 3.43
C THR A 114 -3.09 -9.75 4.77
N TYR A 115 -1.92 -9.88 5.40
CA TYR A 115 -1.77 -10.82 6.53
C TYR A 115 -1.49 -10.15 7.88
N VAL A 116 -0.99 -8.91 7.89
CA VAL A 116 -0.64 -8.19 9.13
C VAL A 116 -1.71 -7.17 9.49
N MET A 117 -2.05 -6.29 8.54
CA MET A 117 -2.95 -5.16 8.80
C MET A 117 -4.33 -5.55 9.31
N PRO A 118 -5.00 -6.61 8.82
CA PRO A 118 -6.34 -6.95 9.31
C PRO A 118 -6.37 -7.22 10.83
N SER A 119 -5.36 -7.92 11.37
CA SER A 119 -5.26 -8.17 12.81
C SER A 119 -5.01 -6.89 13.60
N LEU A 120 -4.13 -6.01 13.11
CA LEU A 120 -3.85 -4.71 13.74
C LEU A 120 -5.09 -3.82 13.74
N ILE A 121 -5.77 -3.73 12.59
CA ILE A 121 -7.00 -2.94 12.45
C ILE A 121 -8.10 -3.47 13.35
N ALA A 122 -8.28 -4.79 13.44
CA ALA A 122 -9.29 -5.38 14.29
C ALA A 122 -9.06 -5.06 15.79
N GLN A 123 -7.79 -5.07 16.24
CA GLN A 123 -7.44 -4.71 17.61
C GLN A 123 -7.67 -3.22 17.86
N TYR A 124 -7.25 -2.35 16.93
CA TYR A 124 -7.46 -0.92 16.99
C TYR A 124 -8.94 -0.55 17.01
N HIS A 125 -9.76 -1.12 16.10
CA HIS A 125 -11.20 -0.86 16.02
C HIS A 125 -11.96 -1.32 17.25
N ARG A 126 -11.56 -2.43 17.90
CA ARG A 126 -12.16 -2.83 19.19
C ARG A 126 -11.95 -1.79 20.28
N ARG A 127 -10.83 -1.09 20.27
CA ARG A 127 -10.53 -0.04 21.25
C ARG A 127 -11.17 1.31 20.91
N TYR A 128 -11.27 1.60 19.60
CA TYR A 128 -11.78 2.86 19.06
C TYR A 128 -12.87 2.62 17.99
N PRO A 129 -14.08 2.15 18.38
CA PRO A 129 -15.10 1.72 17.42
C PRO A 129 -15.73 2.86 16.61
N GLN A 130 -15.57 4.11 17.04
CA GLN A 130 -16.08 5.30 16.35
C GLN A 130 -15.12 5.81 15.27
N ILE A 131 -13.90 5.27 15.19
CA ILE A 131 -12.92 5.65 14.16
C ILE A 131 -13.13 4.77 12.94
N SER A 132 -13.41 5.40 11.79
CA SER A 132 -13.43 4.70 10.52
C SER A 132 -12.01 4.47 10.01
N VAL A 133 -11.73 3.26 9.54
CA VAL A 133 -10.39 2.89 9.03
C VAL A 133 -10.48 2.52 7.57
N GLN A 134 -9.64 3.14 6.74
CA GLN A 134 -9.43 2.77 5.35
C GLN A 134 -8.04 2.18 5.18
N LEU A 135 -7.92 1.03 4.52
CA LEU A 135 -6.65 0.41 4.19
C LEU A 135 -6.42 0.41 2.68
N LEU A 136 -5.28 0.97 2.25
CA LEU A 136 -4.81 0.92 0.88
C LEU A 136 -3.63 -0.03 0.76
N VAL A 137 -3.73 -1.02 -0.11
CA VAL A 137 -2.66 -2.01 -0.36
C VAL A 137 -2.07 -1.78 -1.76
N GLN A 138 -0.79 -1.43 -1.83
CA GLN A 138 -0.06 -1.19 -3.08
C GLN A 138 1.43 -1.54 -2.92
N SER A 139 2.25 -1.33 -3.99
CA SER A 139 3.70 -1.48 -3.87
C SER A 139 4.28 -0.47 -2.88
N THR A 140 5.41 -0.82 -2.22
CA THR A 140 6.11 0.04 -1.26
C THR A 140 6.34 1.45 -1.81
N ARG A 141 6.82 1.57 -3.05
CA ARG A 141 7.06 2.87 -3.69
C ARG A 141 5.78 3.71 -3.80
N ARG A 142 4.67 3.12 -4.22
CA ARG A 142 3.38 3.83 -4.34
C ARG A 142 2.82 4.24 -2.98
N ILE A 143 2.95 3.38 -1.98
CA ILE A 143 2.55 3.70 -0.60
C ILE A 143 3.39 4.86 -0.04
N ALA A 144 4.73 4.81 -0.21
CA ALA A 144 5.61 5.88 0.23
C ALA A 144 5.30 7.22 -0.46
N GLN A 145 5.05 7.20 -1.79
CA GLN A 145 4.64 8.40 -2.50
C GLN A 145 3.34 8.99 -1.95
N LYS A 146 2.34 8.14 -1.69
CA LYS A 146 1.06 8.58 -1.11
C LYS A 146 1.18 9.14 0.31
N LEU A 147 2.12 8.65 1.13
CA LEU A 147 2.44 9.26 2.41
C LEU A 147 3.03 10.67 2.23
N VAL A 148 4.00 10.84 1.32
CA VAL A 148 4.59 12.15 1.00
C VAL A 148 3.52 13.11 0.49
N ASP A 149 2.64 12.65 -0.39
CA ASP A 149 1.52 13.43 -0.94
C ASP A 149 0.42 13.71 0.09
N GLY A 150 0.51 13.14 1.29
CA GLY A 150 -0.48 13.30 2.35
C GLY A 150 -1.80 12.59 2.09
N GLN A 151 -1.84 11.57 1.25
CA GLN A 151 -3.04 10.76 0.99
C GLN A 151 -3.24 9.64 2.02
N LEU A 152 -2.19 9.32 2.80
CA LEU A 152 -2.19 8.33 3.87
C LEU A 152 -1.68 8.97 5.15
N ASP A 153 -2.11 8.47 6.28
CA ASP A 153 -1.65 8.92 7.60
C ASP A 153 -0.46 8.10 8.08
N VAL A 154 -0.58 6.78 8.02
CA VAL A 154 0.44 5.84 8.48
C VAL A 154 0.55 4.68 7.50
N ALA A 155 1.75 4.15 7.32
CA ALA A 155 1.95 2.94 6.52
C ALA A 155 2.89 1.93 7.18
N ILE A 156 2.66 0.64 6.87
CA ILE A 156 3.58 -0.45 7.19
C ILE A 156 3.97 -1.15 5.88
N VAL A 157 5.26 -1.17 5.58
CA VAL A 157 5.78 -1.72 4.33
C VAL A 157 6.93 -2.70 4.56
N GLY A 158 7.02 -3.75 3.74
CA GLY A 158 8.06 -4.78 3.83
C GLY A 158 9.16 -4.65 2.79
N GLY A 159 9.19 -3.58 2.01
CA GLY A 159 10.25 -3.27 1.05
C GLY A 159 10.98 -2.00 1.42
N GLU A 160 12.13 -1.78 0.81
CA GLU A 160 12.90 -0.54 0.99
C GLU A 160 12.11 0.65 0.40
N ILE A 161 11.98 1.70 1.19
CA ILE A 161 11.40 2.97 0.72
C ILE A 161 12.49 3.68 -0.10
N PRO A 162 12.22 4.13 -1.34
CA PRO A 162 13.19 4.86 -2.15
C PRO A 162 13.75 6.08 -1.41
N PHE A 163 15.06 6.29 -1.52
CA PHE A 163 15.79 7.32 -0.77
C PHE A 163 15.20 8.72 -0.98
N GLU A 164 14.78 9.03 -2.21
CA GLU A 164 14.16 10.32 -2.56
C GLU A 164 12.84 10.59 -1.82
N LEU A 165 12.13 9.54 -1.40
CA LEU A 165 10.88 9.64 -0.62
C LEU A 165 11.16 9.57 0.88
N GLN A 166 12.19 8.82 1.27
CA GLN A 166 12.52 8.58 2.69
C GLN A 166 12.84 9.87 3.45
N ARG A 167 13.46 10.86 2.78
CA ARG A 167 13.80 12.16 3.38
C ARG A 167 12.60 12.97 3.89
N HIS A 168 11.39 12.69 3.37
CA HIS A 168 10.15 13.35 3.76
C HIS A 168 9.34 12.55 4.80
N LEU A 169 9.84 11.37 5.19
CA LEU A 169 9.11 10.44 6.03
C LEU A 169 9.90 10.12 7.29
N LYS A 170 9.20 9.99 8.40
CA LYS A 170 9.74 9.28 9.57
C LYS A 170 9.58 7.79 9.30
N VAL A 171 10.71 7.07 9.27
CA VAL A 171 10.75 5.62 8.99
C VAL A 171 11.40 4.93 10.18
N MET A 172 10.75 3.92 10.72
CA MET A 172 11.20 3.16 11.88
C MET A 172 11.04 1.66 11.64
N ALA A 173 12.00 0.87 12.13
CA ALA A 173 11.87 -0.58 12.12
C ALA A 173 10.75 -1.00 13.08
N LEU A 174 9.79 -1.79 12.59
CA LEU A 174 8.65 -2.25 13.38
C LEU A 174 8.76 -3.74 13.74
N ALA A 175 9.12 -4.55 12.75
CA ALA A 175 9.16 -6.00 12.91
C ALA A 175 10.15 -6.66 11.96
N GLU A 176 10.53 -7.88 12.25
CA GLU A 176 11.23 -8.76 11.32
C GLU A 176 10.26 -9.81 10.74
N ASP A 177 10.48 -10.17 9.49
CA ASP A 177 9.77 -11.20 8.75
C ASP A 177 10.79 -12.04 7.98
N GLU A 178 10.53 -13.34 7.87
CA GLU A 178 11.41 -14.29 7.18
C GLU A 178 10.69 -14.86 5.96
N TYR A 179 11.43 -15.05 4.87
CA TYR A 179 10.96 -15.82 3.73
C TYR A 179 11.48 -17.24 3.83
N VAL A 180 10.56 -18.18 3.76
CA VAL A 180 10.84 -19.63 3.77
C VAL A 180 10.52 -20.25 2.42
N LEU A 181 11.30 -21.22 1.99
CA LEU A 181 10.98 -22.04 0.82
C LEU A 181 9.88 -23.02 1.21
N VAL A 182 8.80 -23.07 0.44
CA VAL A 182 7.69 -23.99 0.67
C VAL A 182 7.35 -24.78 -0.58
N GLY A 183 6.92 -26.01 -0.37
CA GLY A 183 6.36 -26.90 -1.38
C GLY A 183 5.02 -27.49 -0.94
N ALA A 184 4.36 -28.23 -1.83
CA ALA A 184 3.16 -29.00 -1.48
C ALA A 184 3.45 -30.03 -0.37
N PRO A 185 2.44 -30.48 0.39
CA PRO A 185 2.64 -31.49 1.47
C PRO A 185 3.33 -32.76 1.01
N GLY A 186 3.06 -33.22 -0.21
CA GLY A 186 3.67 -34.40 -0.83
C GLY A 186 4.98 -34.12 -1.58
N CYS A 187 5.60 -32.96 -1.42
CA CYS A 187 6.87 -32.63 -2.07
C CYS A 187 7.95 -33.63 -1.60
N ALA A 188 8.59 -34.30 -2.55
CA ALA A 188 9.64 -35.28 -2.26
C ALA A 188 10.97 -34.66 -1.83
N ILE A 189 11.13 -33.34 -2.01
CA ILE A 189 12.32 -32.60 -1.65
C ILE A 189 12.26 -32.26 -0.16
N ASP A 190 13.33 -32.59 0.58
CA ASP A 190 13.35 -32.34 2.03
C ASP A 190 14.22 -31.13 2.40
N SER A 191 15.50 -31.20 2.08
CA SER A 191 16.47 -30.17 2.42
C SER A 191 17.37 -29.96 1.22
N PRO A 192 16.96 -29.15 0.23
CA PRO A 192 17.79 -28.91 -0.95
C PRO A 192 19.04 -28.12 -0.56
N ALA A 193 20.18 -28.48 -1.13
CA ALA A 193 21.37 -27.65 -1.07
C ALA A 193 21.15 -26.35 -1.91
N LEU A 194 21.95 -25.32 -1.65
CA LEU A 194 21.84 -24.07 -2.39
C LEU A 194 21.89 -24.27 -3.92
N VAL A 195 22.76 -25.13 -4.40
CA VAL A 195 22.91 -25.42 -5.84
C VAL A 195 21.67 -26.11 -6.42
N ASP A 196 20.97 -26.90 -5.63
CA ASP A 196 19.78 -27.63 -6.07
C ASP A 196 18.63 -26.69 -6.38
N LEU A 197 18.64 -25.45 -5.83
CA LEU A 197 17.63 -24.44 -6.13
C LEU A 197 17.51 -24.16 -7.63
N LEU A 198 18.60 -24.26 -8.40
CA LEU A 198 18.56 -24.02 -9.84
C LEU A 198 17.72 -25.04 -10.62
N ALA A 199 17.59 -26.26 -10.08
CA ALA A 199 16.81 -27.35 -10.70
C ALA A 199 15.33 -27.34 -10.28
N LEU A 200 14.99 -26.68 -9.19
CA LEU A 200 13.62 -26.69 -8.66
C LEU A 200 12.66 -25.86 -9.55
N PRO A 201 11.42 -26.34 -9.75
CA PRO A 201 10.41 -25.57 -10.46
C PRO A 201 9.89 -24.44 -9.57
N PHE A 202 10.29 -23.19 -9.84
CA PHE A 202 9.87 -22.04 -9.05
C PHE A 202 8.58 -21.42 -9.54
N ILE A 203 7.77 -20.95 -8.57
CA ILE A 203 6.65 -20.04 -8.75
C ILE A 203 7.03 -18.74 -8.05
N THR A 204 7.01 -17.62 -8.77
CA THR A 204 7.55 -16.36 -8.28
C THR A 204 6.56 -15.20 -8.45
N LEU A 205 6.80 -14.12 -7.71
CA LEU A 205 6.21 -12.80 -8.01
C LEU A 205 6.91 -12.15 -9.20
N ASP A 206 6.22 -11.16 -9.80
CA ASP A 206 6.83 -10.34 -10.86
C ASP A 206 8.11 -9.63 -10.34
N PRO A 207 9.10 -9.35 -11.23
CA PRO A 207 10.39 -8.79 -10.84
C PRO A 207 10.31 -7.39 -10.19
N GLN A 208 9.22 -6.64 -10.40
CA GLN A 208 9.03 -5.32 -9.79
C GLN A 208 8.51 -5.40 -8.35
N SER A 209 8.11 -6.58 -7.90
CA SER A 209 7.70 -6.81 -6.52
C SER A 209 8.87 -6.63 -5.56
N SER A 210 8.70 -5.82 -4.52
CA SER A 210 9.71 -5.65 -3.46
C SER A 210 10.05 -6.97 -2.75
N THR A 211 9.09 -7.90 -2.68
CA THR A 211 9.31 -9.26 -2.18
C THR A 211 10.30 -10.01 -3.08
N ARG A 212 10.06 -10.04 -4.40
CA ARG A 212 10.94 -10.70 -5.35
C ARG A 212 12.34 -10.08 -5.33
N GLN A 213 12.45 -8.76 -5.33
CA GLN A 213 13.73 -8.05 -5.27
C GLN A 213 14.52 -8.37 -4.00
N THR A 214 13.85 -8.53 -2.85
CA THR A 214 14.51 -8.91 -1.61
C THR A 214 15.06 -10.33 -1.69
N ILE A 215 14.28 -11.29 -2.19
CA ILE A 215 14.70 -12.68 -2.38
C ILE A 215 15.89 -12.75 -3.35
N ASP A 216 15.78 -12.12 -4.51
CA ASP A 216 16.81 -12.10 -5.55
C ASP A 216 18.13 -11.52 -5.04
N ARG A 217 18.05 -10.45 -4.24
CA ARG A 217 19.25 -9.83 -3.63
C ARG A 217 19.96 -10.79 -2.68
N VAL A 218 19.21 -11.52 -1.86
CA VAL A 218 19.80 -12.48 -0.92
C VAL A 218 20.38 -13.69 -1.67
N LEU A 219 19.68 -14.25 -2.65
CA LEU A 219 20.20 -15.34 -3.49
C LEU A 219 21.51 -14.94 -4.18
N ASN A 220 21.58 -13.74 -4.77
CA ASN A 220 22.80 -13.22 -5.37
C ASN A 220 23.97 -13.15 -4.38
N ARG A 221 23.73 -12.73 -3.13
CA ARG A 221 24.77 -12.69 -2.07
C ARG A 221 25.30 -14.09 -1.72
N HIS A 222 24.49 -15.12 -1.93
CA HIS A 222 24.88 -16.52 -1.73
C HIS A 222 25.37 -17.20 -3.01
N GLY A 223 25.67 -16.45 -4.07
CA GLY A 223 26.22 -16.95 -5.33
C GLY A 223 25.19 -17.61 -6.26
N ILE A 224 23.90 -17.52 -5.95
CA ILE A 224 22.83 -18.02 -6.82
C ILE A 224 22.31 -16.85 -7.68
N ASN A 225 22.48 -16.94 -9.00
CA ASN A 225 21.93 -15.97 -9.93
C ASN A 225 20.42 -16.23 -10.12
N PRO A 226 19.52 -15.29 -9.71
CA PRO A 226 18.07 -15.50 -9.82
C PRO A 226 17.57 -15.67 -11.26
N ALA A 227 18.32 -15.18 -12.25
CA ALA A 227 17.98 -15.36 -13.66
C ALA A 227 18.16 -16.80 -14.15
N GLN A 228 18.91 -17.64 -13.41
CA GLN A 228 19.13 -19.04 -13.71
C GLN A 228 18.12 -19.98 -13.02
N LEU A 229 17.26 -19.45 -12.15
CA LEU A 229 16.20 -20.24 -11.54
C LEU A 229 15.22 -20.77 -12.61
N ASN A 230 14.79 -22.01 -12.46
CA ASN A 230 13.77 -22.62 -13.32
C ASN A 230 12.38 -22.06 -12.96
N VAL A 231 12.08 -20.84 -13.39
CA VAL A 231 10.78 -20.19 -13.14
C VAL A 231 9.74 -20.78 -14.09
N ARG A 232 8.79 -21.53 -13.53
CA ARG A 232 7.64 -22.10 -14.28
C ARG A 232 6.46 -21.15 -14.40
N LEU A 233 6.20 -20.40 -13.33
CA LEU A 233 5.08 -19.45 -13.26
C LEU A 233 5.53 -18.15 -12.61
N GLU A 234 5.08 -17.04 -13.18
CA GLU A 234 5.18 -15.71 -12.59
C GLU A 234 3.76 -15.20 -12.33
N LEU A 235 3.47 -14.84 -11.09
CA LEU A 235 2.14 -14.45 -10.66
C LEU A 235 2.22 -13.13 -9.87
N SER A 236 1.18 -12.31 -9.94
CA SER A 236 1.12 -11.01 -9.26
C SER A 236 0.50 -11.06 -7.87
N SER A 237 0.02 -12.22 -7.42
CA SER A 237 -0.69 -12.41 -6.15
C SER A 237 -0.05 -13.51 -5.31
N ILE A 238 0.21 -13.21 -4.03
CA ILE A 238 0.73 -14.19 -3.07
C ILE A 238 -0.25 -15.34 -2.88
N GLU A 239 -1.56 -15.08 -2.83
CA GLU A 239 -2.57 -16.13 -2.73
C GLU A 239 -2.59 -17.03 -3.97
N ALA A 240 -2.39 -16.46 -5.18
CA ALA A 240 -2.27 -17.27 -6.39
C ALA A 240 -1.03 -18.17 -6.35
N ILE A 241 0.10 -17.67 -5.82
CA ILE A 241 1.31 -18.48 -5.62
C ILE A 241 1.06 -19.59 -4.62
N LYS A 242 0.43 -19.30 -3.47
CA LYS A 242 0.06 -20.31 -2.47
C LYS A 242 -0.77 -21.44 -3.10
N ASN A 243 -1.80 -21.09 -3.85
CA ASN A 243 -2.67 -22.05 -4.53
C ASN A 243 -1.90 -22.89 -5.57
N ALA A 244 -0.99 -22.28 -6.33
CA ALA A 244 -0.19 -22.98 -7.32
C ALA A 244 0.82 -23.95 -6.68
N VAL A 245 1.46 -23.55 -5.56
CA VAL A 245 2.33 -24.45 -4.77
C VAL A 245 1.52 -25.61 -4.20
N GLN A 246 0.35 -25.34 -3.64
CA GLN A 246 -0.55 -26.36 -3.08
C GLN A 246 -1.00 -27.39 -4.13
N ALA A 247 -1.21 -26.92 -5.37
CA ALA A 247 -1.52 -27.77 -6.52
C ALA A 247 -0.31 -28.59 -7.04
N GLY A 248 0.87 -28.44 -6.41
CA GLY A 248 2.07 -29.19 -6.80
C GLY A 248 2.79 -28.68 -8.04
N LEU A 249 2.50 -27.45 -8.49
CA LEU A 249 3.12 -26.87 -9.68
C LEU A 249 4.59 -26.49 -9.49
N GLY A 250 5.04 -26.37 -8.24
CA GLY A 250 6.43 -26.01 -7.92
C GLY A 250 6.61 -25.59 -6.47
N VAL A 251 7.72 -24.90 -6.20
CA VAL A 251 8.09 -24.35 -4.91
C VAL A 251 8.14 -22.83 -4.97
N ALA A 252 8.00 -22.16 -3.82
CA ALA A 252 8.08 -20.72 -3.74
C ALA A 252 8.74 -20.25 -2.45
N PHE A 253 9.45 -19.12 -2.49
CA PHE A 253 9.81 -18.37 -1.30
C PHE A 253 8.64 -17.49 -0.87
N LEU A 254 8.09 -17.76 0.30
CA LEU A 254 6.95 -17.01 0.87
C LEU A 254 7.28 -16.55 2.29
N SER A 255 6.70 -15.41 2.67
CA SER A 255 6.82 -14.85 4.01
C SER A 255 6.18 -15.79 5.05
N THR A 256 6.84 -15.94 6.21
CA THR A 256 6.30 -16.72 7.33
C THR A 256 4.98 -16.17 7.84
N VAL A 257 4.77 -14.86 7.74
CA VAL A 257 3.48 -14.22 8.07
C VAL A 257 2.36 -14.70 7.14
N ALA A 258 2.68 -15.03 5.89
CA ALA A 258 1.71 -15.49 4.91
C ALA A 258 1.43 -17.01 4.97
N VAL A 259 2.41 -17.80 5.37
CA VAL A 259 2.31 -19.28 5.28
C VAL A 259 2.51 -20.01 6.60
N GLY A 260 2.88 -19.31 7.68
CA GLY A 260 3.22 -19.97 8.96
C GLY A 260 2.09 -20.88 9.46
N SER A 261 0.87 -20.38 9.53
CA SER A 261 -0.29 -21.18 9.93
C SER A 261 -0.60 -22.32 8.96
N ASP A 262 -0.34 -22.12 7.66
CA ASP A 262 -0.53 -23.18 6.66
C ASP A 262 0.51 -24.30 6.81
N VAL A 263 1.76 -23.95 7.17
CA VAL A 263 2.82 -24.92 7.48
C VAL A 263 2.49 -25.70 8.75
N GLU A 264 2.05 -25.01 9.83
CA GLU A 264 1.64 -25.65 11.08
C GLU A 264 0.47 -26.64 10.89
N GLN A 265 -0.45 -26.30 9.96
CA GLN A 265 -1.60 -27.16 9.60
C GLN A 265 -1.26 -28.22 8.55
N GLY A 266 0.00 -28.33 8.13
CA GLY A 266 0.45 -29.30 7.14
C GLY A 266 -0.05 -29.06 5.71
N ARG A 267 -0.56 -27.85 5.41
CA ARG A 267 -0.96 -27.47 4.05
C ARG A 267 0.22 -27.17 3.14
N PHE A 268 1.35 -26.78 3.73
CA PHE A 268 2.64 -26.63 3.07
C PHE A 268 3.71 -27.38 3.83
N ARG A 269 4.72 -27.86 3.11
CA ARG A 269 5.97 -28.33 3.66
C ARG A 269 7.01 -27.22 3.58
N LYS A 270 7.62 -26.84 4.71
CA LYS A 270 8.79 -25.96 4.75
C LYS A 270 10.00 -26.78 4.30
N LEU A 271 10.71 -26.27 3.31
CA LEU A 271 11.94 -26.87 2.78
C LEU A 271 13.12 -26.10 3.35
N ALA A 272 13.93 -26.76 4.19
CA ALA A 272 15.10 -26.14 4.79
C ALA A 272 16.23 -26.06 3.76
N VAL A 273 16.72 -24.86 3.46
CA VAL A 273 17.90 -24.65 2.59
C VAL A 273 19.06 -24.31 3.49
N GLU A 274 20.06 -25.20 3.57
CA GLU A 274 21.21 -25.02 4.46
C GLU A 274 21.99 -23.73 4.10
N GLY A 275 22.31 -22.94 5.10
CA GLY A 275 23.08 -21.70 4.93
C GLY A 275 22.28 -20.55 4.33
N LEU A 276 21.01 -20.72 3.97
CA LEU A 276 20.17 -19.65 3.41
C LEU A 276 19.15 -19.14 4.42
N GLN A 277 19.26 -17.87 4.78
CA GLN A 277 18.30 -17.15 5.59
C GLN A 277 17.88 -15.87 4.87
N ILE A 278 16.60 -15.73 4.54
CA ILE A 278 16.08 -14.56 3.83
C ILE A 278 15.19 -13.78 4.78
N ARG A 279 15.74 -12.74 5.40
CA ARG A 279 15.02 -11.86 6.32
C ARG A 279 14.79 -10.50 5.71
N ARG A 280 13.73 -9.84 6.16
CA ARG A 280 13.45 -8.43 5.87
C ARG A 280 12.92 -7.72 7.10
N THR A 281 13.14 -6.43 7.13
CA THR A 281 12.51 -5.54 8.12
C THR A 281 11.18 -5.03 7.58
N LEU A 282 10.15 -5.03 8.40
CA LEU A 282 8.92 -4.30 8.14
C LEU A 282 9.07 -2.90 8.74
N TRP A 283 8.80 -1.90 7.92
CA TRP A 283 9.00 -0.50 8.24
C TRP A 283 7.66 0.18 8.53
N LEU A 284 7.57 0.84 9.67
CA LEU A 284 6.54 1.81 9.99
C LEU A 284 6.95 3.16 9.43
N ALA A 285 6.07 3.82 8.68
CA ALA A 285 6.36 5.11 8.06
C ALA A 285 5.17 6.06 8.17
N PHE A 286 5.45 7.35 8.39
CA PHE A 286 4.49 8.45 8.35
C PHE A 286 5.19 9.76 7.98
N ASN A 287 4.43 10.78 7.57
CA ASN A 287 4.98 12.08 7.23
C ASN A 287 4.91 13.01 8.46
N PRO A 288 6.05 13.38 9.09
CA PRO A 288 6.07 14.19 10.30
C PRO A 288 5.72 15.67 10.05
N GLU A 289 5.77 16.14 8.80
CA GLU A 289 5.44 17.53 8.43
C GLU A 289 3.92 17.72 8.24
N ARG A 290 3.14 16.66 8.35
CA ARG A 290 1.68 16.70 8.20
C ARG A 290 0.99 16.64 9.55
N TYR A 291 -0.21 17.22 9.60
CA TYR A 291 -1.04 17.08 10.78
C TYR A 291 -1.28 15.59 11.09
N GLN A 292 -1.02 15.21 12.33
CA GLN A 292 -1.30 13.86 12.82
C GLN A 292 -2.59 13.93 13.64
N SER A 293 -3.68 13.41 13.05
CA SER A 293 -4.95 13.32 13.77
C SER A 293 -4.80 12.49 15.06
N GLN A 294 -5.69 12.65 16.03
CA GLN A 294 -5.70 11.80 17.22
C GLN A 294 -5.81 10.32 16.85
N ALA A 295 -6.58 9.99 15.81
CA ALA A 295 -6.69 8.63 15.29
C ALA A 295 -5.33 8.09 14.84
N ALA A 296 -4.57 8.84 14.04
CA ALA A 296 -3.23 8.45 13.60
C ALA A 296 -2.23 8.36 14.78
N THR A 297 -2.26 9.35 15.68
CA THR A 297 -1.40 9.38 16.87
C THR A 297 -1.63 8.17 17.78
N ARG A 298 -2.90 7.83 18.08
CA ARG A 298 -3.25 6.64 18.89
C ARG A 298 -2.83 5.35 18.21
N PHE A 299 -2.97 5.26 16.88
CA PHE A 299 -2.51 4.09 16.12
C PHE A 299 -0.99 3.93 16.20
N LEU A 300 -0.23 5.02 15.98
CA LEU A 300 1.24 5.04 16.08
C LEU A 300 1.71 4.68 17.50
N GLN A 301 1.13 5.30 18.53
CA GLN A 301 1.47 5.02 19.90
C GLN A 301 1.28 3.54 20.26
N GLY A 302 0.16 2.95 19.91
CA GLY A 302 -0.10 1.53 20.16
C GLY A 302 0.92 0.61 19.50
N LEU A 303 1.36 0.94 18.26
CA LEU A 303 2.41 0.17 17.58
C LEU A 303 3.79 0.31 18.25
N LEU A 304 4.13 1.52 18.70
CA LEU A 304 5.46 1.84 19.24
C LEU A 304 5.62 1.41 20.69
N THR A 305 4.61 1.64 21.52
CA THR A 305 4.69 1.36 22.96
C THR A 305 4.15 -0.01 23.33
N ARG A 306 3.49 -0.70 22.40
CA ARG A 306 2.81 -1.98 22.65
C ARG A 306 1.81 -1.93 23.81
N GLN A 307 1.31 -0.74 24.08
CA GLN A 307 0.33 -0.48 25.11
C GLN A 307 -0.99 -0.09 24.48
N ASP A 308 -2.01 0.04 25.30
CA ASP A 308 -3.35 0.46 24.91
C ASP A 308 -4.08 -0.59 24.06
N TRP A 309 -4.09 -0.48 22.74
CA TRP A 309 -4.90 -1.34 21.88
C TRP A 309 -4.17 -2.58 21.31
N LEU A 310 -2.86 -2.55 21.20
CA LEU A 310 -2.07 -3.66 20.63
C LEU A 310 -1.65 -4.63 21.74
N LYS A 311 -2.50 -5.59 22.06
CA LYS A 311 -2.25 -6.59 23.12
C LYS A 311 -1.49 -7.80 22.61
N THR A 312 -1.73 -8.20 21.36
CA THR A 312 -1.15 -9.41 20.78
C THR A 312 -0.62 -9.08 19.38
N PRO A 313 0.67 -9.29 19.10
CA PRO A 313 1.19 -9.12 17.75
C PRO A 313 0.51 -10.08 16.78
N PRO A 314 0.44 -9.75 15.47
CA PRO A 314 0.00 -10.70 14.46
C PRO A 314 0.80 -12.00 14.51
N PRO A 315 0.17 -13.15 14.27
CA PRO A 315 0.86 -14.45 14.25
C PRO A 315 2.10 -14.43 13.34
N HIS A 316 3.16 -15.12 13.75
CA HIS A 316 4.43 -15.25 13.02
C HIS A 316 5.16 -13.93 12.75
N LEU A 317 4.78 -12.82 13.38
CA LEU A 317 5.45 -11.53 13.29
C LEU A 317 6.28 -11.26 14.55
N GLN A 318 7.57 -11.04 14.38
CA GLN A 318 8.49 -10.67 15.46
C GLN A 318 8.64 -9.15 15.51
N LEU A 319 7.93 -8.51 16.42
CA LEU A 319 8.08 -7.07 16.63
C LEU A 319 9.46 -6.76 17.21
N ILE A 320 10.13 -5.77 16.65
CA ILE A 320 11.39 -5.23 17.17
C ILE A 320 11.08 -4.42 18.43
N GLY A 321 11.84 -4.65 19.49
CA GLY A 321 11.67 -4.03 20.80
C GLY A 321 12.07 -2.56 20.85
#